data_67529f63f272fa81a795740436f1b95c
#
_entry.id   67529f63f272fa81a795740436f1b95c
#
_cell.length_a   1.000
_cell.length_b   1.000
_cell.length_c   1.000
_cell.angle_alpha   90.00
_cell.angle_beta   90.00
_cell.angle_gamma   90.00
#
_symmetry.space_group_name_H-M   'P 1'
#
loop_
_entity.id
_entity.type
_entity.pdbx_description
1 polymer ?
#
loop_
_entity_poly.entity_id
_entity_poly.type
_entity_poly.pdbx_seq_one_letter_code
_entity_poly.pdbx_strand_id
1 'polypeptide(L)'
;MGVALPRRTDNTLVKALARAFRWKRMLESGEFATIAELAEREGIAPSYMTRVMRLTLLAPDIVEAILDGKQGPEVTLARVLEPISNQWSKQRTELAAR
;
A
#
# COMPACT_ATOMS: atom_id res chain seq x y z
N MET A 1 -13.10 11.00 -27.13
CA MET A 1 -12.83 10.83 -26.74
C MET A 1 -12.69 10.11 -26.47
N GLY A 2 -12.62 10.14 -26.62
CA GLY A 2 -12.58 9.71 -26.37
C GLY A 2 -12.03 9.51 -25.68
N VAL A 3 -12.40 9.59 -25.63
CA VAL A 3 -11.57 9.51 -24.81
C VAL A 3 -11.28 8.28 -24.32
N ALA A 4 -10.33 7.85 -24.70
CA ALA A 4 -9.78 6.74 -24.09
C ALA A 4 -9.99 6.87 -22.64
N LEU A 5 -10.34 5.85 -22.01
CA LEU A 5 -10.38 5.86 -20.61
C LEU A 5 -9.02 6.17 -20.11
N PRO A 6 -8.87 7.24 -19.38
CA PRO A 6 -7.58 7.54 -18.80
C PRO A 6 -7.22 6.45 -17.81
N ARG A 7 -5.94 6.35 -17.53
CA ARG A 7 -5.53 5.53 -16.42
C ARG A 7 -6.22 6.01 -15.17
N ARG A 8 -6.70 5.06 -14.41
CA ARG A 8 -7.32 5.42 -13.17
C ARG A 8 -6.29 5.39 -12.08
N THR A 9 -5.65 6.49 -11.84
CA THR A 9 -4.77 6.60 -10.70
C THR A 9 -5.62 6.76 -9.45
N ASP A 10 -5.52 5.80 -8.56
CA ASP A 10 -6.22 5.88 -7.29
C ASP A 10 -5.34 6.69 -6.34
N ASN A 11 -5.64 7.97 -6.20
CA ASN A 11 -4.82 8.86 -5.39
C ASN A 11 -4.77 8.43 -3.93
N THR A 12 -5.84 7.86 -3.40
CA THR A 12 -5.85 7.38 -2.03
C THR A 12 -4.85 6.25 -1.86
N LEU A 13 -4.85 5.32 -2.81
CA LEU A 13 -3.96 4.18 -2.77
C LEU A 13 -2.50 4.61 -2.98
N VAL A 14 -2.26 5.53 -3.90
CA VAL A 14 -0.91 6.03 -4.15
C VAL A 14 -0.37 6.73 -2.91
N LYS A 15 -1.19 7.54 -2.25
CA LYS A 15 -0.76 8.24 -1.04
C LYS A 15 -0.46 7.25 0.08
N ALA A 16 -1.26 6.19 0.19
CA ALA A 16 -1.02 5.17 1.21
C ALA A 16 0.31 4.45 0.95
N LEU A 17 0.60 4.12 -0.32
CA LEU A 17 1.87 3.52 -0.67
C LEU A 17 3.05 4.44 -0.31
N ALA A 18 2.93 5.72 -0.64
CA ALA A 18 3.99 6.68 -0.35
C ALA A 18 4.24 6.77 1.16
N ARG A 19 3.15 6.79 1.96
CA ARG A 19 3.27 6.81 3.41
C ARG A 19 3.93 5.55 3.93
N ALA A 20 3.54 4.39 3.39
CA ALA A 20 4.08 3.12 3.85
C ALA A 20 5.59 3.08 3.67
N PHE A 21 6.08 3.47 2.50
CA PHE A 21 7.51 3.46 2.24
C PHE A 21 8.24 4.54 3.03
N ARG A 22 7.63 5.71 3.23
CA ARG A 22 8.22 6.76 4.05
C ARG A 22 8.38 6.30 5.50
N TRP A 23 7.32 5.72 6.06
CA TRP A 23 7.37 5.23 7.43
C TRP A 23 8.39 4.11 7.60
N LYS A 24 8.48 3.24 6.59
CA LYS A 24 9.47 2.18 6.62
C LYS A 24 10.87 2.76 6.71
N ARG A 25 11.17 3.77 5.90
CA ARG A 25 12.48 4.42 5.93
C ARG A 25 12.75 5.07 7.28
N MET A 26 11.74 5.69 7.88
CA MET A 26 11.91 6.35 9.16
C MET A 26 12.24 5.35 10.27
N LEU A 27 11.62 4.17 10.23
CA LEU A 27 11.95 3.14 11.19
C LEU A 27 13.32 2.55 10.94
N GLU A 28 13.68 2.35 9.68
CA GLU A 28 14.99 1.78 9.33
C GLU A 28 16.13 2.73 9.64
N SER A 29 15.87 4.03 9.63
CA SER A 29 16.90 5.01 9.93
C SER A 29 17.22 5.08 11.42
N GLY A 30 16.39 4.47 12.27
CA GLY A 30 16.59 4.52 13.71
C GLY A 30 16.04 5.77 14.36
N GLU A 31 15.41 6.65 13.59
CA GLU A 31 14.82 7.86 14.14
C GLU A 31 13.72 7.52 15.15
N PHE A 32 13.00 6.44 14.88
CA PHE A 32 11.97 5.94 15.78
C PHE A 32 12.25 4.46 16.04
N ALA A 33 12.21 4.07 17.30
CA ALA A 33 12.53 2.69 17.66
C ALA A 33 11.35 1.74 17.40
N THR A 34 10.12 2.26 17.47
CA THR A 34 8.95 1.40 17.36
C THR A 34 7.87 2.07 16.50
N ILE A 35 6.96 1.23 16.00
CA ILE A 35 5.79 1.72 15.27
C ILE A 35 4.95 2.61 16.18
N ALA A 36 4.85 2.25 17.48
CA ALA A 36 4.05 3.05 18.41
C ALA A 36 4.57 4.46 18.52
N GLU A 37 5.89 4.63 18.58
CA GLU A 37 6.49 5.97 18.65
C GLU A 37 6.21 6.77 17.39
N LEU A 38 6.38 6.12 16.25
CA LEU A 38 6.13 6.80 14.98
C LEU A 38 4.66 7.17 14.84
N ALA A 39 3.77 6.26 15.23
CA ALA A 39 2.34 6.51 15.15
C ALA A 39 1.94 7.70 16.02
N GLU A 40 2.52 7.79 17.21
CA GLU A 40 2.24 8.91 18.10
C GLU A 40 2.70 10.21 17.45
N ARG A 41 3.88 10.23 16.86
CA ARG A 41 4.41 11.41 16.19
C ARG A 41 3.52 11.83 15.03
N GLU A 42 2.99 10.87 14.27
CA GLU A 42 2.16 11.15 13.10
C GLU A 42 0.69 11.37 13.45
N GLY A 43 0.30 11.12 14.70
CA GLY A 43 -1.08 11.28 15.12
C GLY A 43 -2.00 10.23 14.52
N ILE A 44 -1.51 9.01 14.35
CA ILE A 44 -2.23 7.93 13.71
C ILE A 44 -2.30 6.74 14.65
N ALA A 45 -3.41 6.00 14.61
CA ALA A 45 -3.53 4.79 15.41
C ALA A 45 -2.47 3.76 14.98
N PRO A 46 -1.74 3.16 15.94
CA PRO A 46 -0.69 2.20 15.58
C PRO A 46 -1.19 1.01 14.78
N SER A 47 -2.41 0.54 15.04
CA SER A 47 -2.96 -0.59 14.28
C SER A 47 -3.19 -0.23 12.83
N TYR A 48 -3.65 0.98 12.56
CA TYR A 48 -3.85 1.44 11.20
C TYR A 48 -2.50 1.59 10.49
N MET A 49 -1.53 2.19 11.17
CA MET A 49 -0.19 2.35 10.62
C MET A 49 0.42 0.99 10.26
N THR A 50 0.25 -0.01 11.12
CA THR A 50 0.76 -1.35 10.84
C THR A 50 0.15 -1.91 9.56
N ARG A 51 -1.16 -1.73 9.39
CA ARG A 51 -1.82 -2.23 8.18
C ARG A 51 -1.34 -1.52 6.93
N VAL A 52 -1.18 -0.20 7.00
CA VAL A 52 -0.67 0.55 5.85
C VAL A 52 0.75 0.13 5.52
N MET A 53 1.59 -0.06 6.53
CA MET A 53 2.98 -0.45 6.29
C MET A 53 3.11 -1.81 5.60
N ARG A 54 2.10 -2.66 5.71
CA ARG A 54 2.13 -3.93 4.99
C ARG A 54 2.15 -3.73 3.48
N LEU A 55 1.79 -2.55 3.00
CA LEU A 55 1.84 -2.27 1.55
C LEU A 55 3.26 -2.36 1.02
N THR A 56 4.27 -2.20 1.88
CA THR A 56 5.66 -2.35 1.45
C THR A 56 6.00 -3.81 1.12
N LEU A 57 5.12 -4.74 1.46
CA LEU A 57 5.31 -6.15 1.18
C LEU A 57 4.63 -6.59 -0.13
N LEU A 58 3.95 -5.68 -0.80
CA LEU A 58 3.32 -6.00 -2.08
C LEU A 58 4.38 -6.30 -3.13
N ALA A 59 4.05 -7.21 -4.03
CA ALA A 59 4.95 -7.55 -5.12
C ALA A 59 5.23 -6.31 -5.97
N PRO A 60 6.46 -6.17 -6.50
CA PRO A 60 6.82 -4.98 -7.26
C PRO A 60 5.90 -4.69 -8.44
N ASP A 61 5.45 -5.72 -9.15
CA ASP A 61 4.56 -5.51 -10.28
C ASP A 61 3.19 -4.99 -9.84
N ILE A 62 2.73 -5.37 -8.66
CA ILE A 62 1.48 -4.84 -8.11
C ILE A 62 1.67 -3.35 -7.79
N VAL A 63 2.79 -3.01 -7.16
CA VAL A 63 3.09 -1.61 -6.82
C VAL A 63 3.17 -0.77 -8.09
N GLU A 64 3.87 -1.27 -9.09
CA GLU A 64 4.00 -0.55 -10.36
C GLU A 64 2.64 -0.33 -11.02
N ALA A 65 1.79 -1.36 -11.01
CA ALA A 65 0.47 -1.24 -11.60
C ALA A 65 -0.35 -0.16 -10.89
N ILE A 66 -0.24 -0.08 -9.57
CA ILE A 66 -0.94 0.94 -8.80
C ILE A 66 -0.43 2.34 -9.17
N LEU A 67 0.89 2.50 -9.23
CA LEU A 67 1.48 3.81 -9.55
C LEU A 67 1.17 4.24 -10.98
N ASP A 68 1.03 3.28 -11.89
CA ASP A 68 0.70 3.57 -13.28
C ASP A 68 -0.80 3.70 -13.52
N GLY A 69 -1.62 3.49 -12.50
CA GLY A 69 -3.06 3.54 -12.64
C GLY A 69 -3.63 2.36 -13.42
N LYS A 70 -2.91 1.23 -13.42
CA LYS A 70 -3.29 0.04 -14.17
C LYS A 70 -3.73 -1.11 -13.27
N GLN A 71 -3.93 -0.83 -11.97
CA GLN A 71 -4.39 -1.88 -11.08
C GLN A 71 -5.79 -2.33 -11.48
N GLY A 72 -6.09 -3.60 -11.20
CA GLY A 72 -7.42 -4.12 -11.43
C GLY A 72 -8.43 -3.48 -10.49
N PRO A 73 -9.72 -3.59 -10.82
CA PRO A 73 -10.76 -2.95 -10.00
C PRO A 73 -10.83 -3.50 -8.58
N GLU A 74 -10.29 -4.71 -8.34
CA GLU A 74 -10.27 -5.26 -6.99
C GLU A 74 -9.17 -4.68 -6.13
N VAL A 75 -8.20 -4.02 -6.71
CA VAL A 75 -7.06 -3.49 -5.98
C VAL A 75 -7.41 -2.12 -5.46
N THR A 76 -8.05 -2.07 -4.32
CA THR A 76 -8.44 -0.83 -3.66
C THR A 76 -7.70 -0.73 -2.33
N LEU A 77 -7.69 0.44 -1.74
CA LEU A 77 -7.04 0.60 -0.44
C LEU A 77 -7.66 -0.34 0.60
N ALA A 78 -8.98 -0.42 0.64
CA ALA A 78 -9.64 -1.29 1.59
C ALA A 78 -9.22 -2.75 1.40
N ARG A 79 -9.11 -3.18 0.15
CA ARG A 79 -8.77 -4.58 -0.15
C ARG A 79 -7.33 -4.88 0.21
N VAL A 80 -6.39 -3.97 -0.12
CA VAL A 80 -4.98 -4.23 0.16
C VAL A 80 -4.63 -4.07 1.64
N LEU A 81 -5.49 -3.42 2.42
CA LEU A 81 -5.29 -3.33 3.86
C LEU A 81 -5.75 -4.59 4.58
N GLU A 82 -6.49 -5.46 3.91
CA GLU A 82 -6.86 -6.75 4.48
C GLU A 82 -5.63 -7.65 4.55
N PRO A 83 -5.61 -8.59 5.49
CA PRO A 83 -4.48 -9.53 5.55
C PRO A 83 -4.37 -10.30 4.24
N ILE A 84 -3.22 -10.23 3.62
CA ILE A 84 -2.91 -11.00 2.43
C ILE A 84 -1.56 -11.68 2.62
N SER A 85 -1.29 -12.65 1.78
CA SER A 85 -0.07 -13.42 1.87
C SER A 85 1.15 -12.53 1.60
N ASN A 86 2.25 -12.81 2.30
CA ASN A 86 3.52 -12.16 2.02
C ASN A 86 4.20 -12.76 0.79
N GLN A 87 3.69 -13.89 0.29
CA GLN A 87 4.24 -14.50 -0.92
C GLN A 87 3.64 -13.81 -2.14
N TRP A 88 4.49 -13.28 -2.97
CA TRP A 88 4.06 -12.45 -4.10
C TRP A 88 3.13 -13.18 -5.07
N SER A 89 3.41 -14.47 -5.34
CA SER A 89 2.54 -15.23 -6.24
C SER A 89 1.14 -15.38 -5.68
N LYS A 90 1.04 -15.59 -4.36
CA LYS A 90 -0.26 -15.69 -3.71
C LYS A 90 -0.97 -14.36 -3.66
N GLN A 91 -0.21 -13.25 -3.51
CA GLN A 91 -0.79 -11.92 -3.55
C GLN A 91 -1.53 -11.69 -4.86
N ARG A 92 -0.91 -12.07 -5.96
CA ARG A 92 -1.54 -11.89 -7.27
C ARG A 92 -2.84 -12.67 -7.35
N THR A 93 -2.84 -13.90 -6.88
CA THR A 93 -4.03 -14.74 -6.88
C THR A 93 -5.11 -14.15 -5.98
N GLU A 94 -4.74 -13.76 -4.76
CA GLU A 94 -5.69 -13.22 -3.81
C GLU A 94 -6.33 -11.92 -4.27
N LEU A 95 -5.54 -11.06 -4.90
CA LEU A 95 -6.04 -9.76 -5.36
C LEU A 95 -6.79 -9.85 -6.67
N ALA A 96 -6.54 -10.89 -7.47
CA ALA A 96 -7.19 -11.06 -8.75
C ALA A 96 -8.36 -12.03 -8.71
N ALA A 97 -8.49 -12.81 -7.66
CA ALA A 97 -9.48 -13.88 -7.58
C ALA A 97 -10.83 -13.32 -7.14
N ARG A 98 -11.52 -12.71 -8.05
CA ARG A 98 -12.81 -12.13 -7.71
C ARG A 98 -13.84 -12.41 -8.77
#